data_ac1ba038e032d05831e707ae49afc8a4
#
_entry.id   ac1ba038e032d05831e707ae49afc8a4
#
_cell.length_a   1.000
_cell.length_b   1.000
_cell.length_c   1.000
_cell.angle_alpha   90.00
_cell.angle_beta   90.00
_cell.angle_gamma   90.00
#
_symmetry.space_group_name_H-M   'P 1'
#
loop_
_entity.id
_entity.type
_entity.pdbx_description
1 polymer ?
#
loop_
_entity_poly.entity_id
_entity_poly.type
_entity_poly.pdbx_seq_one_letter_code
_entity_poly.pdbx_strand_id
1 'polypeptide(L)'
;MIRLGLSLATAARRSDLPGVTTAHMIEEMTEGYGLALSGFQDGDTGSMEPTPEVIRTLIGHALGRKWKHLARERIRNVKPSIPLGDKFWALSDEEQHEIGALFEGDRLRAFMAALHPGHGQHLTVHDVAYWVKGCSSLGRLRYAVLLGVGHGRDEKLCLVDIKEAVQAAAPRASGAAMPGDDAVRVVEGARSLAPFLGERMLAGRLLGRPVVMRELLPQDLKLEIDQLSRKEAVEAARNLASVVGQAHASQMDAAARGARGRELGRSGRVDGLDAPSWLWSSVVQLMAVHEAAYLEHCRAYARDEDRRSAA
;
A
#
# COMPACT_ATOMS: atom_id res chain seq x y z
N MET A 1 12.17 -2.41 7.67
CA MET A 1 12.10 -3.32 8.83
C MET A 1 11.23 -2.76 9.96
N ILE A 2 11.61 -1.70 10.69
CA ILE A 2 10.85 -1.17 11.85
C ILE A 2 9.37 -0.92 11.55
N ARG A 3 9.03 -0.27 10.43
CA ARG A 3 7.63 0.00 10.05
C ARG A 3 6.83 -1.27 9.76
N LEU A 4 7.46 -2.27 9.13
CA LEU A 4 6.82 -3.57 8.90
C LEU A 4 6.59 -4.28 10.23
N GLY A 5 7.60 -4.37 11.09
CA GLY A 5 7.48 -4.97 12.42
C GLY A 5 6.42 -4.30 13.29
N LEU A 6 6.36 -2.96 13.28
CA LEU A 6 5.32 -2.21 13.99
C LEU A 6 3.92 -2.53 13.46
N SER A 7 3.74 -2.60 12.13
CA SER A 7 2.44 -2.94 11.52
C SER A 7 2.00 -4.35 11.88
N LEU A 8 2.90 -5.33 11.82
CA LEU A 8 2.63 -6.73 12.19
C LEU A 8 2.30 -6.86 13.68
N ALA A 9 3.09 -6.23 14.54
CA ALA A 9 2.88 -6.24 15.98
C ALA A 9 1.53 -5.60 16.38
N THR A 10 1.17 -4.47 15.73
CA THR A 10 -0.10 -3.80 15.97
C THR A 10 -1.29 -4.64 15.48
N ALA A 11 -1.15 -5.32 14.33
CA ALA A 11 -2.18 -6.22 13.82
C ALA A 11 -2.36 -7.44 14.73
N ALA A 12 -1.26 -8.07 15.17
CA ALA A 12 -1.32 -9.21 16.09
C ALA A 12 -1.99 -8.85 17.43
N ARG A 13 -1.80 -7.63 17.94
CA ARG A 13 -2.43 -7.17 19.18
C ARG A 13 -3.95 -6.99 19.08
N ARG A 14 -4.47 -6.79 17.86
CA ARG A 14 -5.91 -6.69 17.58
C ARG A 14 -6.59 -8.04 17.39
N SER A 15 -5.81 -9.10 17.36
CA SER A 15 -6.24 -10.48 17.20
C SER A 15 -6.00 -11.28 18.47
N ASP A 16 -6.55 -12.48 18.54
CA ASP A 16 -6.32 -13.43 19.63
C ASP A 16 -4.94 -14.11 19.57
N LEU A 17 -3.99 -13.55 18.80
CA LEU A 17 -2.64 -14.08 18.70
C LEU A 17 -1.85 -13.79 19.99
N PRO A 18 -1.22 -14.80 20.61
CA PRO A 18 -0.40 -14.61 21.79
C PRO A 18 0.77 -13.64 21.55
N GLY A 19 1.17 -12.87 22.57
CA GLY A 19 2.30 -11.94 22.45
C GLY A 19 3.61 -12.57 21.98
N VAL A 20 3.82 -13.85 22.28
CA VAL A 20 4.95 -14.65 21.77
C VAL A 20 4.91 -14.77 20.22
N THR A 21 3.74 -14.71 19.60
CA THR A 21 3.62 -14.75 18.14
C THR A 21 4.23 -13.49 17.51
N THR A 22 4.11 -12.34 18.15
CA THR A 22 4.76 -11.09 17.70
C THR A 22 6.29 -11.26 17.71
N ALA A 23 6.84 -11.88 18.74
CA ALA A 23 8.27 -12.16 18.81
C ALA A 23 8.72 -13.05 17.63
N HIS A 24 8.05 -14.18 17.42
CA HIS A 24 8.33 -15.06 16.29
C HIS A 24 8.15 -14.40 14.92
N MET A 25 7.16 -13.53 14.76
CA MET A 25 7.02 -12.76 13.51
C MET A 25 8.22 -11.84 13.26
N ILE A 26 8.81 -11.23 14.31
CA ILE A 26 9.97 -10.35 14.16
C ILE A 26 11.24 -11.17 13.87
N GLU A 27 11.39 -12.35 14.47
CA GLU A 27 12.48 -13.30 14.16
C GLU A 27 12.44 -13.70 12.69
N GLU A 28 11.32 -14.25 12.23
CA GLU A 28 11.12 -14.70 10.86
C GLU A 28 11.21 -13.56 9.84
N MET A 29 10.75 -12.38 10.21
CA MET A 29 10.92 -11.16 9.41
C MET A 29 12.41 -10.82 9.24
N THR A 30 13.22 -10.98 10.28
CA THR A 30 14.68 -10.74 10.23
C THR A 30 15.34 -11.74 9.32
N GLU A 31 14.98 -13.00 9.44
CA GLU A 31 15.51 -14.08 8.61
C GLU A 31 15.12 -13.90 7.13
N GLY A 32 13.83 -13.71 6.82
CA GLY A 32 13.35 -13.52 5.46
C GLY A 32 14.01 -12.32 4.76
N TYR A 33 14.18 -11.21 5.48
CA TYR A 33 14.89 -10.04 4.97
C TYR A 33 16.39 -10.35 4.72
N GLY A 34 17.04 -11.02 5.65
CA GLY A 34 18.46 -11.39 5.54
C GLY A 34 18.74 -12.33 4.37
N LEU A 35 17.90 -13.34 4.18
CA LEU A 35 17.98 -14.27 3.06
C LEU A 35 17.77 -13.55 1.70
N ALA A 36 16.82 -12.64 1.63
CA ALA A 36 16.60 -11.85 0.42
C ALA A 36 17.81 -10.96 0.06
N LEU A 37 18.52 -10.40 1.06
CA LEU A 37 19.75 -9.64 0.81
C LEU A 37 20.90 -10.52 0.33
N SER A 38 21.09 -11.69 0.95
CA SER A 38 22.22 -12.58 0.63
C SER A 38 22.01 -13.38 -0.65
N GLY A 39 20.78 -13.73 -0.97
CA GLY A 39 20.41 -14.50 -2.17
C GLY A 39 20.22 -13.65 -3.43
N PHE A 40 20.25 -12.31 -3.32
CA PHE A 40 20.02 -11.44 -4.46
C PHE A 40 21.18 -11.50 -5.47
N GLN A 41 20.84 -11.76 -6.73
CA GLN A 41 21.77 -11.71 -7.87
C GLN A 41 21.36 -10.58 -8.82
N ASP A 42 22.34 -9.81 -9.31
CA ASP A 42 22.09 -8.73 -10.25
C ASP A 42 21.53 -9.31 -11.57
N GLY A 43 20.38 -8.82 -12.00
CA GLY A 43 19.66 -9.32 -13.19
C GLY A 43 18.65 -10.45 -12.91
N ASP A 44 18.57 -10.95 -11.69
CA ASP A 44 17.52 -11.89 -11.30
C ASP A 44 16.24 -11.13 -10.92
N THR A 45 15.11 -11.54 -11.44
CA THR A 45 13.78 -11.04 -11.02
C THR A 45 13.36 -11.58 -9.65
N GLY A 46 14.31 -12.14 -8.91
CA GLY A 46 14.19 -12.63 -7.56
C GLY A 46 13.80 -14.10 -7.51
N SER A 47 14.75 -14.96 -7.12
CA SER A 47 14.44 -16.26 -6.54
C SER A 47 13.74 -16.02 -5.20
N MET A 48 12.42 -15.79 -5.26
CA MET A 48 11.61 -15.68 -4.04
C MET A 48 11.56 -17.05 -3.36
N GLU A 49 11.71 -17.05 -2.04
CA GLU A 49 11.28 -18.19 -1.23
C GLU A 49 9.87 -18.63 -1.67
N PRO A 50 9.53 -19.91 -1.59
CA PRO A 50 8.21 -20.40 -1.98
C PRO A 50 7.13 -19.57 -1.26
N THR A 51 6.25 -18.96 -2.03
CA THR A 51 5.14 -18.16 -1.46
C THR A 51 4.34 -19.01 -0.49
N PRO A 52 4.15 -18.62 0.76
CA PRO A 52 3.37 -19.36 1.75
C PRO A 52 2.00 -19.77 1.23
N GLU A 53 1.49 -20.91 1.65
CA GLU A 53 0.22 -21.44 1.16
C GLU A 53 -0.94 -20.49 1.43
N VAL A 54 -0.97 -19.84 2.60
CA VAL A 54 -1.96 -18.82 2.93
C VAL A 54 -1.96 -17.67 1.91
N ILE A 55 -0.79 -17.20 1.48
CA ILE A 55 -0.67 -16.14 0.48
C ILE A 55 -1.08 -16.66 -0.90
N ARG A 56 -0.71 -17.89 -1.28
CA ARG A 56 -1.15 -18.52 -2.53
C ARG A 56 -2.66 -18.69 -2.59
N THR A 57 -3.27 -19.11 -1.49
CA THR A 57 -4.72 -19.26 -1.38
C THR A 57 -5.43 -17.91 -1.52
N LEU A 58 -4.93 -16.86 -0.85
CA LEU A 58 -5.45 -15.51 -0.98
C LEU A 58 -5.32 -14.96 -2.40
N ILE A 59 -4.17 -15.19 -3.07
CA ILE A 59 -3.96 -14.84 -4.48
C ILE A 59 -4.97 -15.61 -5.36
N GLY A 60 -5.16 -16.91 -5.12
CA GLY A 60 -6.13 -17.72 -5.84
C GLY A 60 -7.56 -17.19 -5.73
N HIS A 61 -7.98 -16.84 -4.52
CA HIS A 61 -9.29 -16.21 -4.28
C HIS A 61 -9.39 -14.83 -4.95
N ALA A 62 -8.34 -14.02 -4.90
CA ALA A 62 -8.30 -12.71 -5.54
C ALA A 62 -8.40 -12.83 -7.08
N LEU A 63 -7.67 -13.76 -7.70
CA LEU A 63 -7.70 -14.00 -9.14
C LEU A 63 -9.10 -14.44 -9.62
N GLY A 64 -9.87 -15.12 -8.78
CA GLY A 64 -11.27 -15.51 -9.06
C GLY A 64 -12.26 -14.34 -9.06
N ARG A 65 -11.90 -13.19 -8.49
CA ARG A 65 -12.78 -12.00 -8.44
C ARG A 65 -12.87 -11.34 -9.81
N LYS A 66 -14.09 -11.18 -10.31
CA LYS A 66 -14.37 -10.49 -11.57
C LYS A 66 -14.96 -9.12 -11.27
N TRP A 67 -14.70 -8.15 -12.15
CA TRP A 67 -15.26 -6.80 -12.09
C TRP A 67 -16.78 -6.76 -11.88
N LYS A 68 -17.50 -7.71 -12.46
CA LYS A 68 -18.95 -7.83 -12.27
C LYS A 68 -19.39 -8.06 -10.82
N HIS A 69 -18.55 -8.61 -9.96
CA HIS A 69 -18.85 -8.75 -8.54
C HIS A 69 -18.66 -7.43 -7.78
N LEU A 70 -17.57 -6.71 -8.07
CA LEU A 70 -17.35 -5.36 -7.55
C LEU A 70 -18.38 -4.35 -8.07
N ALA A 71 -18.77 -4.47 -9.34
CA ALA A 71 -19.77 -3.63 -9.97
C ALA A 71 -21.17 -3.87 -9.37
N ARG A 72 -21.58 -5.14 -9.13
CA ARG A 72 -22.87 -5.45 -8.50
C ARG A 72 -22.99 -4.92 -7.08
N GLU A 73 -21.89 -4.84 -6.35
CA GLU A 73 -21.87 -4.27 -4.99
C GLU A 73 -21.90 -2.74 -5.00
N ARG A 74 -21.52 -2.09 -6.10
CA ARG A 74 -21.25 -0.64 -6.16
C ARG A 74 -21.98 0.12 -7.28
N ILE A 75 -22.59 -0.57 -8.25
CA ILE A 75 -23.30 0.06 -9.38
C ILE A 75 -24.77 -0.33 -9.31
N ARG A 76 -25.63 0.61 -8.93
CA ARG A 76 -27.07 0.36 -8.75
C ARG A 76 -27.98 0.83 -9.89
N ASN A 77 -27.47 1.49 -10.94
CA ASN A 77 -28.30 2.13 -11.97
C ASN A 77 -27.88 1.81 -13.41
N VAL A 78 -28.79 2.14 -14.35
CA VAL A 78 -28.59 2.00 -15.80
C VAL A 78 -27.40 2.81 -16.34
N LYS A 79 -27.01 3.89 -15.64
CA LYS A 79 -25.72 4.58 -15.85
C LYS A 79 -24.74 4.13 -14.79
N PRO A 80 -23.51 3.77 -15.17
CA PRO A 80 -22.45 3.46 -14.21
C PRO A 80 -22.18 4.68 -13.33
N SER A 81 -22.34 4.55 -12.02
CA SER A 81 -22.10 5.65 -11.07
C SER A 81 -21.50 5.13 -9.77
N ILE A 82 -20.75 5.98 -9.08
CA ILE A 82 -20.18 5.73 -7.76
C ILE A 82 -21.23 6.16 -6.72
N PRO A 83 -21.77 5.22 -5.89
CA PRO A 83 -22.81 5.59 -4.93
C PRO A 83 -22.22 6.49 -3.83
N LEU A 84 -22.76 7.71 -3.68
CA LEU A 84 -22.41 8.62 -2.61
C LEU A 84 -22.91 8.11 -1.25
N GLY A 85 -22.16 8.41 -0.20
CA GLY A 85 -22.42 8.00 1.18
C GLY A 85 -21.17 8.14 2.04
N ASP A 86 -21.04 7.33 3.10
CA ASP A 86 -19.94 7.43 4.07
C ASP A 86 -18.55 7.29 3.45
N LYS A 87 -18.43 6.54 2.34
CA LYS A 87 -17.13 6.26 1.68
C LYS A 87 -16.85 7.15 0.48
N PHE A 88 -17.87 7.73 -0.13
CA PHE A 88 -17.74 8.52 -1.32
C PHE A 88 -18.56 9.79 -1.19
N TRP A 89 -17.92 10.94 -1.34
CA TRP A 89 -18.54 12.26 -1.25
C TRP A 89 -18.56 12.94 -2.61
N ALA A 90 -19.54 13.83 -2.78
CA ALA A 90 -19.60 14.69 -3.97
C ALA A 90 -18.38 15.60 -4.04
N LEU A 91 -17.96 15.93 -5.26
CA LEU A 91 -16.88 16.86 -5.53
C LEU A 91 -17.42 18.28 -5.67
N SER A 92 -16.54 19.25 -5.45
CA SER A 92 -16.76 20.63 -5.91
C SER A 92 -16.66 20.73 -7.45
N ASP A 93 -17.19 21.81 -8.01
CA ASP A 93 -17.11 22.06 -9.45
C ASP A 93 -15.66 22.19 -9.93
N GLU A 94 -14.78 22.78 -9.10
CA GLU A 94 -13.35 22.90 -9.38
C GLU A 94 -12.67 21.52 -9.46
N GLU A 95 -12.93 20.65 -8.49
CA GLU A 95 -12.38 19.28 -8.50
C GLU A 95 -12.86 18.48 -9.70
N GLN A 96 -14.14 18.60 -10.07
CA GLN A 96 -14.69 17.93 -11.26
C GLN A 96 -14.02 18.42 -12.53
N HIS A 97 -13.86 19.74 -12.67
CA HIS A 97 -13.20 20.36 -13.83
C HIS A 97 -11.74 19.89 -13.97
N GLU A 98 -10.96 19.99 -12.89
CA GLU A 98 -9.55 19.63 -12.89
C GLU A 98 -9.32 18.14 -13.16
N ILE A 99 -10.17 17.26 -12.60
CA ILE A 99 -10.10 15.82 -12.89
C ILE A 99 -10.50 15.55 -14.35
N GLY A 100 -11.52 16.20 -14.87
CA GLY A 100 -11.89 16.12 -16.29
C GLY A 100 -10.73 16.47 -17.21
N ALA A 101 -10.09 17.63 -16.98
CA ALA A 101 -8.92 18.09 -17.72
C ALA A 101 -7.75 17.12 -17.62
N LEU A 102 -7.53 16.51 -16.45
CA LEU A 102 -6.48 15.51 -16.26
C LEU A 102 -6.67 14.29 -17.17
N PHE A 103 -7.92 13.81 -17.36
CA PHE A 103 -8.23 12.65 -18.21
C PHE A 103 -8.27 12.99 -19.70
N GLU A 104 -8.36 14.24 -20.06
CA GLU A 104 -8.20 14.72 -21.45
C GLU A 104 -6.72 14.81 -21.87
N GLY A 105 -5.79 14.84 -20.91
CA GLY A 105 -4.36 14.95 -21.17
C GLY A 105 -3.75 13.72 -21.85
N ASP A 106 -2.84 13.93 -22.81
CA ASP A 106 -2.20 12.88 -23.59
C ASP A 106 -1.45 11.85 -22.72
N ARG A 107 -0.86 12.30 -21.61
CA ARG A 107 -0.09 11.44 -20.72
C ARG A 107 -0.96 10.38 -20.04
N LEU A 108 -2.15 10.76 -19.58
CA LEU A 108 -3.07 9.81 -18.96
C LEU A 108 -3.75 8.92 -20.01
N ARG A 109 -4.05 9.44 -21.18
CA ARG A 109 -4.54 8.63 -22.31
C ARG A 109 -3.53 7.58 -22.72
N ALA A 110 -2.25 7.94 -22.87
CA ALA A 110 -1.18 6.99 -23.16
C ALA A 110 -1.03 5.92 -22.08
N PHE A 111 -1.12 6.32 -20.79
CA PHE A 111 -1.09 5.41 -19.67
C PHE A 111 -2.24 4.39 -19.73
N MET A 112 -3.47 4.84 -19.94
CA MET A 112 -4.63 3.95 -20.03
C MET A 112 -4.59 3.07 -21.27
N ALA A 113 -4.09 3.59 -22.41
CA ALA A 113 -3.90 2.80 -23.62
C ALA A 113 -2.88 1.66 -23.44
N ALA A 114 -1.81 1.91 -22.66
CA ALA A 114 -0.82 0.87 -22.33
C ALA A 114 -1.40 -0.24 -21.44
N LEU A 115 -2.34 0.11 -20.53
CA LEU A 115 -3.01 -0.86 -19.66
C LEU A 115 -4.09 -1.67 -20.39
N HIS A 116 -4.69 -1.10 -21.45
CA HIS A 116 -5.79 -1.70 -22.21
C HIS A 116 -5.46 -1.78 -23.71
N PRO A 117 -4.54 -2.66 -24.12
CA PRO A 117 -4.19 -2.81 -25.53
C PRO A 117 -5.42 -3.09 -26.40
N GLY A 118 -5.58 -2.35 -27.50
CA GLY A 118 -6.71 -2.47 -28.43
C GLY A 118 -8.00 -1.73 -28.01
N HIS A 119 -8.10 -1.21 -26.79
CA HIS A 119 -9.30 -0.49 -26.33
C HIS A 119 -9.00 0.92 -25.81
N GLY A 120 -7.75 1.22 -25.47
CA GLY A 120 -7.35 2.40 -24.69
C GLY A 120 -7.35 3.76 -25.42
N GLN A 121 -7.75 3.83 -26.68
CA GLN A 121 -7.75 5.10 -27.43
C GLN A 121 -8.93 6.02 -27.08
N HIS A 122 -10.02 5.45 -26.57
CA HIS A 122 -11.17 6.25 -26.15
C HIS A 122 -11.44 6.05 -24.67
N LEU A 123 -11.45 7.16 -23.93
CA LEU A 123 -11.73 7.22 -22.51
C LEU A 123 -12.96 8.06 -22.26
N THR A 124 -13.90 7.56 -21.48
CA THR A 124 -15.08 8.29 -21.01
C THR A 124 -15.05 8.33 -19.49
N VAL A 125 -15.04 9.51 -18.91
CA VAL A 125 -15.25 9.65 -17.46
C VAL A 125 -16.75 9.54 -17.19
N HIS A 126 -17.19 8.45 -16.57
CA HIS A 126 -18.59 8.23 -16.24
C HIS A 126 -18.99 8.90 -14.94
N ASP A 127 -18.13 8.81 -13.92
CA ASP A 127 -18.39 9.37 -12.60
C ASP A 127 -17.11 9.56 -11.80
N VAL A 128 -17.15 10.50 -10.86
CA VAL A 128 -16.03 10.82 -9.98
C VAL A 128 -16.55 11.09 -8.57
N ALA A 129 -15.83 10.59 -7.56
CA ALA A 129 -16.15 10.88 -6.17
C ALA A 129 -14.89 11.04 -5.32
N TYR A 130 -14.96 11.92 -4.31
CA TYR A 130 -13.94 11.95 -3.26
C TYR A 130 -14.03 10.66 -2.44
N TRP A 131 -12.90 10.00 -2.25
CA TRP A 131 -12.87 8.68 -1.63
C TRP A 131 -12.36 8.71 -0.19
N VAL A 132 -13.23 8.55 0.78
CA VAL A 132 -12.88 8.38 2.19
C VAL A 132 -12.42 6.94 2.43
N LYS A 133 -11.12 6.73 2.51
CA LYS A 133 -10.53 5.39 2.73
C LYS A 133 -9.58 5.40 3.93
N GLY A 134 -10.16 5.38 5.11
CA GLY A 134 -9.45 5.41 6.37
C GLY A 134 -8.92 6.80 6.74
N CYS A 135 -8.47 6.94 7.99
CA CYS A 135 -8.07 8.22 8.58
C CYS A 135 -6.89 8.89 7.86
N SER A 136 -6.00 8.13 7.24
CA SER A 136 -4.82 8.68 6.54
C SER A 136 -5.14 9.43 5.24
N SER A 137 -6.37 9.33 4.73
CA SER A 137 -6.83 10.04 3.54
C SER A 137 -7.63 11.31 3.87
N LEU A 138 -8.03 11.51 5.12
CA LEU A 138 -8.78 12.69 5.51
C LEU A 138 -7.93 13.96 5.35
N GLY A 139 -8.51 14.99 4.75
CA GLY A 139 -7.83 16.26 4.48
C GLY A 139 -6.79 16.21 3.34
N ARG A 140 -6.72 15.12 2.58
CA ARG A 140 -5.84 14.93 1.41
C ARG A 140 -6.64 14.60 0.18
N LEU A 141 -6.11 14.94 -0.99
CA LEU A 141 -6.75 14.58 -2.25
C LEU A 141 -6.78 13.05 -2.39
N ARG A 142 -7.98 12.52 -2.54
CA ARG A 142 -8.19 11.14 -2.90
C ARG A 142 -9.50 10.97 -3.64
N TYR A 143 -9.43 10.48 -4.86
CA TYR A 143 -10.57 10.33 -5.72
C TYR A 143 -10.66 8.94 -6.32
N ALA A 144 -11.89 8.48 -6.49
CA ALA A 144 -12.22 7.34 -7.31
C ALA A 144 -12.82 7.87 -8.61
N VAL A 145 -12.27 7.45 -9.74
CA VAL A 145 -12.75 7.82 -11.07
C VAL A 145 -13.22 6.58 -11.80
N LEU A 146 -14.49 6.54 -12.14
CA LEU A 146 -15.08 5.48 -12.93
C LEU A 146 -14.92 5.82 -14.41
N LEU A 147 -14.13 5.02 -15.12
CA LEU A 147 -13.82 5.20 -16.53
C LEU A 147 -14.46 4.10 -17.37
N GLY A 148 -14.94 4.48 -18.54
CA GLY A 148 -15.15 3.60 -19.69
C GLY A 148 -13.95 3.65 -20.61
N VAL A 149 -13.43 2.47 -20.97
CA VAL A 149 -12.31 2.28 -21.90
C VAL A 149 -12.83 1.55 -23.13
N GLY A 150 -12.77 2.17 -24.29
CA GLY A 150 -13.34 1.63 -25.54
C GLY A 150 -14.66 2.32 -25.95
N HIS A 151 -15.36 1.72 -26.89
CA HIS A 151 -16.58 2.28 -27.45
C HIS A 151 -17.78 1.32 -27.39
N GLY A 152 -18.94 1.85 -27.09
CA GLY A 152 -20.23 1.18 -27.26
C GLY A 152 -20.33 -0.12 -26.46
N ARG A 153 -20.63 -1.25 -27.12
CA ARG A 153 -20.79 -2.55 -26.44
C ARG A 153 -19.50 -3.18 -25.95
N ASP A 154 -18.36 -2.74 -26.48
CA ASP A 154 -17.03 -3.22 -26.11
C ASP A 154 -16.37 -2.34 -25.05
N GLU A 155 -17.08 -1.33 -24.54
CA GLU A 155 -16.60 -0.49 -23.43
C GLU A 155 -16.39 -1.32 -22.17
N LYS A 156 -15.19 -1.20 -21.61
CA LYS A 156 -14.81 -1.82 -20.32
C LYS A 156 -14.78 -0.79 -19.23
N LEU A 157 -15.51 -1.04 -18.16
CA LEU A 157 -15.46 -0.18 -16.99
C LEU A 157 -14.21 -0.51 -16.16
N CYS A 158 -13.48 0.51 -15.75
CA CYS A 158 -12.38 0.42 -14.79
C CYS A 158 -12.48 1.55 -13.76
N LEU A 159 -11.85 1.34 -12.60
CA LEU A 159 -11.80 2.31 -11.52
C LEU A 159 -10.36 2.78 -11.35
N VAL A 160 -10.13 4.09 -11.39
CA VAL A 160 -8.83 4.70 -11.13
C VAL A 160 -8.82 5.34 -9.75
N ASP A 161 -7.84 4.98 -8.92
CA ASP A 161 -7.54 5.60 -7.62
C ASP A 161 -6.53 6.73 -7.86
N ILE A 162 -6.93 7.97 -7.59
CA ILE A 162 -6.05 9.14 -7.57
C ILE A 162 -5.78 9.46 -6.11
N LYS A 163 -4.52 9.48 -5.71
CA LYS A 163 -4.12 9.72 -4.32
C LYS A 163 -3.03 10.77 -4.24
N GLU A 164 -3.21 11.77 -3.36
CA GLU A 164 -2.16 12.73 -3.03
C GLU A 164 -0.91 12.01 -2.51
N ALA A 165 0.23 12.36 -3.08
CA ALA A 165 1.54 11.97 -2.59
C ALA A 165 2.07 13.08 -1.68
N VAL A 166 2.56 12.69 -0.50
CA VAL A 166 3.08 13.62 0.49
C VAL A 166 4.49 13.23 0.86
N GLN A 167 5.20 14.15 1.48
CA GLN A 167 6.55 13.92 1.98
C GLN A 167 6.65 12.62 2.80
N ALA A 168 7.73 11.89 2.63
CA ALA A 168 7.98 10.69 3.40
C ALA A 168 8.10 11.01 4.89
N ALA A 169 7.39 10.26 5.74
CA ALA A 169 7.50 10.39 7.19
C ALA A 169 8.87 9.91 7.72
N ALA A 170 9.51 8.95 7.03
CA ALA A 170 10.85 8.49 7.38
C ALA A 170 11.89 9.53 6.94
N PRO A 171 12.90 9.82 7.79
CA PRO A 171 13.97 10.72 7.40
C PRO A 171 14.77 10.17 6.22
N ARG A 172 15.24 11.06 5.36
CA ARG A 172 16.13 10.71 4.25
C ARG A 172 17.49 10.29 4.81
N ALA A 173 18.02 9.19 4.31
CA ALA A 173 19.41 8.83 4.59
C ALA A 173 20.37 9.88 3.99
N SER A 174 21.45 10.18 4.71
CA SER A 174 22.48 11.12 4.22
C SER A 174 23.04 10.62 2.89
N GLY A 175 23.10 11.50 1.88
CA GLY A 175 23.63 11.18 0.56
C GLY A 175 22.70 10.37 -0.35
N ALA A 176 21.51 9.96 0.12
CA ALA A 176 20.56 9.23 -0.72
C ALA A 176 20.01 10.13 -1.84
N ALA A 177 20.17 9.70 -3.09
CA ALA A 177 19.51 10.31 -4.23
C ALA A 177 18.04 9.88 -4.20
N MET A 178 17.13 10.86 -4.12
CA MET A 178 15.69 10.61 -4.16
C MET A 178 15.02 11.65 -5.05
N PRO A 179 13.94 11.28 -5.76
CA PRO A 179 13.16 12.24 -6.54
C PRO A 179 12.69 13.41 -5.67
N GLY A 180 12.75 14.62 -6.23
CA GLY A 180 12.27 15.83 -5.56
C GLY A 180 10.74 15.93 -5.53
N ASP A 181 10.05 15.27 -6.46
CA ASP A 181 8.58 15.18 -6.50
C ASP A 181 8.10 13.95 -5.73
N ASP A 182 7.17 14.14 -4.82
CA ASP A 182 6.65 13.07 -3.96
C ASP A 182 5.90 11.99 -4.73
N ALA A 183 5.20 12.33 -5.81
CA ALA A 183 4.50 11.35 -6.63
C ALA A 183 5.48 10.47 -7.41
N VAL A 184 6.52 11.06 -7.99
CA VAL A 184 7.60 10.32 -8.66
C VAL A 184 8.28 9.38 -7.68
N ARG A 185 8.63 9.86 -6.48
CA ARG A 185 9.21 9.04 -5.41
C ARG A 185 8.35 7.83 -5.05
N VAL A 186 7.03 8.02 -4.94
CA VAL A 186 6.11 6.92 -4.62
C VAL A 186 6.04 5.90 -5.75
N VAL A 187 6.01 6.33 -7.02
CA VAL A 187 5.98 5.43 -8.18
C VAL A 187 7.27 4.63 -8.29
N GLU A 188 8.43 5.26 -8.14
CA GLU A 188 9.73 4.58 -8.16
C GLU A 188 9.87 3.58 -7.01
N GLY A 189 9.44 3.97 -5.80
CA GLY A 189 9.40 3.05 -4.66
C GLY A 189 8.47 1.85 -4.89
N ALA A 190 7.32 2.06 -5.53
CA ALA A 190 6.41 0.98 -5.89
C ALA A 190 7.01 0.02 -6.93
N ARG A 191 7.72 0.54 -7.93
CA ARG A 191 8.43 -0.28 -8.93
C ARG A 191 9.53 -1.11 -8.29
N SER A 192 10.27 -0.55 -7.33
CA SER A 192 11.30 -1.29 -6.58
C SER A 192 10.72 -2.42 -5.73
N LEU A 193 9.52 -2.23 -5.15
CA LEU A 193 8.82 -3.25 -4.34
C LEU A 193 8.11 -4.30 -5.18
N ALA A 194 7.70 -3.97 -6.39
CA ALA A 194 6.91 -4.82 -7.25
C ALA A 194 7.53 -4.86 -8.67
N PRO A 195 8.52 -5.74 -8.94
CA PRO A 195 9.22 -5.80 -10.21
C PRO A 195 8.29 -5.99 -11.42
N PHE A 196 7.14 -6.62 -11.22
CA PHE A 196 6.12 -6.85 -12.26
C PHE A 196 5.03 -5.77 -12.30
N LEU A 197 5.19 -4.67 -11.57
CA LEU A 197 4.24 -3.55 -11.59
C LEU A 197 4.13 -2.94 -13.00
N GLY A 198 5.24 -2.90 -13.74
CA GLY A 198 5.30 -2.25 -15.05
C GLY A 198 4.85 -0.79 -14.98
N GLU A 199 4.08 -0.37 -15.96
CA GLU A 199 3.55 1.00 -16.07
C GLU A 199 2.17 1.17 -15.41
N ARG A 200 1.82 0.37 -14.39
CA ARG A 200 0.50 0.40 -13.74
C ARG A 200 0.28 1.55 -12.77
N MET A 201 1.30 2.37 -12.52
CA MET A 201 1.21 3.56 -11.69
C MET A 201 1.78 4.76 -12.42
N LEU A 202 1.09 5.89 -12.33
CA LEU A 202 1.48 7.15 -12.97
C LEU A 202 1.58 8.25 -11.91
N ALA A 203 2.70 8.99 -11.93
CA ALA A 203 2.86 10.21 -11.17
C ALA A 203 2.29 11.40 -11.94
N GLY A 204 1.60 12.31 -11.28
CA GLY A 204 1.01 13.50 -11.90
C GLY A 204 0.77 14.62 -10.89
N ARG A 205 0.06 15.65 -11.32
CA ARG A 205 -0.38 16.76 -10.48
C ARG A 205 -1.88 16.99 -10.66
N LEU A 206 -2.54 17.33 -9.57
CA LEU A 206 -3.96 17.69 -9.54
C LEU A 206 -4.13 18.81 -8.50
N LEU A 207 -4.82 19.90 -8.85
CA LEU A 207 -5.00 21.05 -7.97
C LEU A 207 -3.65 21.56 -7.37
N GLY A 208 -2.60 21.60 -8.21
CA GLY A 208 -1.26 22.00 -7.79
C GLY A 208 -0.50 21.02 -6.91
N ARG A 209 -1.09 19.90 -6.48
CA ARG A 209 -0.49 18.90 -5.59
C ARG A 209 0.00 17.68 -6.35
N PRO A 210 1.10 17.03 -5.90
CA PRO A 210 1.57 15.79 -6.50
C PRO A 210 0.58 14.66 -6.18
N VAL A 211 0.20 13.88 -7.20
CA VAL A 211 -0.73 12.75 -7.07
C VAL A 211 -0.20 11.52 -7.78
N VAL A 212 -0.56 10.37 -7.25
CA VAL A 212 -0.31 9.07 -7.88
C VAL A 212 -1.64 8.50 -8.34
N MET A 213 -1.65 8.05 -9.58
CA MET A 213 -2.81 7.42 -10.23
C MET A 213 -2.52 5.95 -10.48
N ARG A 214 -3.49 5.10 -10.21
CA ARG A 214 -3.42 3.68 -10.56
C ARG A 214 -4.80 3.12 -10.87
N GLU A 215 -4.86 2.22 -11.82
CA GLU A 215 -6.05 1.39 -11.99
C GLU A 215 -6.18 0.42 -10.82
N LEU A 216 -7.38 0.35 -10.25
CA LEU A 216 -7.71 -0.67 -9.26
C LEU A 216 -8.20 -1.93 -9.96
N LEU A 217 -7.51 -3.02 -9.71
CA LEU A 217 -7.93 -4.31 -10.20
C LEU A 217 -8.89 -4.97 -9.20
N PRO A 218 -9.87 -5.77 -9.68
CA PRO A 218 -10.75 -6.52 -8.79
C PRO A 218 -10.00 -7.53 -7.92
N GLN A 219 -8.76 -7.83 -8.29
CA GLN A 219 -7.85 -8.74 -7.61
C GLN A 219 -7.04 -8.09 -6.48
N ASP A 220 -7.38 -6.86 -6.04
CA ASP A 220 -6.70 -6.22 -4.91
C ASP A 220 -6.70 -7.18 -3.70
N LEU A 221 -5.50 -7.62 -3.33
CA LEU A 221 -5.27 -8.54 -2.23
C LEU A 221 -5.25 -7.76 -0.92
N LYS A 222 -6.02 -8.21 0.05
CA LYS A 222 -5.98 -7.72 1.42
C LYS A 222 -5.60 -8.87 2.35
N LEU A 223 -4.46 -8.75 2.98
CA LEU A 223 -4.00 -9.68 4.00
C LEU A 223 -4.49 -9.19 5.37
N GLU A 224 -5.45 -9.90 5.95
CA GLU A 224 -5.98 -9.62 7.30
C GLU A 224 -5.22 -10.51 8.29
N ILE A 225 -4.22 -9.96 8.96
CA ILE A 225 -3.38 -10.69 9.93
C ILE A 225 -4.19 -11.25 11.09
N ASP A 226 -5.26 -10.57 11.48
CA ASP A 226 -6.17 -10.97 12.55
C ASP A 226 -7.00 -12.23 12.24
N GLN A 227 -7.04 -12.66 10.98
CA GLN A 227 -7.71 -13.88 10.55
C GLN A 227 -6.75 -15.06 10.36
N LEU A 228 -5.45 -14.84 10.55
CA LEU A 228 -4.43 -15.86 10.36
C LEU A 228 -4.22 -16.67 11.63
N SER A 229 -3.98 -17.97 11.46
CA SER A 229 -3.39 -18.79 12.51
C SER A 229 -1.99 -18.29 12.88
N ARG A 230 -1.50 -18.68 14.06
CA ARG A 230 -0.14 -18.34 14.50
C ARG A 230 0.94 -18.69 13.46
N LYS A 231 0.87 -19.89 12.88
CA LYS A 231 1.83 -20.35 11.87
C LYS A 231 1.76 -19.47 10.61
N GLU A 232 0.56 -19.23 10.10
CA GLU A 232 0.35 -18.40 8.90
C GLU A 232 0.80 -16.95 9.10
N ALA A 233 0.59 -16.37 10.29
CA ALA A 233 1.05 -15.01 10.60
C ALA A 233 2.58 -14.92 10.60
N VAL A 234 3.26 -15.91 11.12
CA VAL A 234 4.74 -16.02 11.14
C VAL A 234 5.29 -16.20 9.72
N GLU A 235 4.73 -17.11 8.93
CA GLU A 235 5.10 -17.31 7.52
C GLU A 235 4.83 -16.06 6.67
N ALA A 236 3.72 -15.37 6.91
CA ALA A 236 3.40 -14.11 6.22
C ALA A 236 4.41 -13.01 6.57
N ALA A 237 4.82 -12.90 7.84
CA ALA A 237 5.82 -11.94 8.27
C ALA A 237 7.18 -12.16 7.57
N ARG A 238 7.64 -13.40 7.46
CA ARG A 238 8.85 -13.80 6.72
C ARG A 238 8.75 -13.39 5.24
N ASN A 239 7.64 -13.74 4.58
CA ASN A 239 7.44 -13.44 3.16
C ASN A 239 7.38 -11.92 2.89
N LEU A 240 6.64 -11.16 3.69
CA LEU A 240 6.56 -9.71 3.56
C LEU A 240 7.94 -9.04 3.75
N ALA A 241 8.74 -9.53 4.68
CA ALA A 241 10.09 -9.03 4.91
C ALA A 241 11.05 -9.43 3.77
N SER A 242 10.89 -10.61 3.18
CA SER A 242 11.64 -11.03 1.99
C SER A 242 11.37 -10.09 0.81
N VAL A 243 10.11 -9.74 0.55
CA VAL A 243 9.75 -8.75 -0.50
C VAL A 243 10.43 -7.40 -0.26
N VAL A 244 10.43 -6.91 0.98
CA VAL A 244 11.13 -5.66 1.34
C VAL A 244 12.64 -5.81 1.20
N GLY A 245 13.19 -6.97 1.57
CA GLY A 245 14.60 -7.31 1.42
C GLY A 245 15.06 -7.26 -0.03
N GLN A 246 14.30 -7.86 -0.92
CA GLN A 246 14.56 -7.83 -2.36
C GLN A 246 14.51 -6.42 -2.95
N ALA A 247 13.50 -5.64 -2.57
CA ALA A 247 13.38 -4.25 -2.99
C ALA A 247 14.59 -3.40 -2.54
N HIS A 248 15.11 -3.64 -1.35
CA HIS A 248 16.32 -2.98 -0.87
C HIS A 248 17.57 -3.53 -1.58
N ALA A 249 17.68 -4.84 -1.76
CA ALA A 249 18.81 -5.47 -2.42
C ALA A 249 18.98 -5.00 -3.87
N SER A 250 17.88 -4.83 -4.62
CA SER A 250 17.91 -4.33 -6.01
C SER A 250 18.42 -2.90 -6.14
N GLN A 251 18.44 -2.13 -5.05
CA GLN A 251 18.90 -0.74 -4.99
C GLN A 251 20.28 -0.60 -4.36
N MET A 252 20.93 -1.71 -3.98
CA MET A 252 22.23 -1.75 -3.32
C MET A 252 23.26 -2.46 -4.19
N ASP A 253 24.51 -2.02 -4.16
CA ASP A 253 25.61 -2.81 -4.68
C ASP A 253 25.93 -4.01 -3.78
N ALA A 254 26.76 -4.93 -4.25
CA ALA A 254 27.13 -6.15 -3.52
C ALA A 254 27.82 -5.86 -2.17
N ALA A 255 28.62 -4.80 -2.09
CA ALA A 255 29.32 -4.41 -0.88
C ALA A 255 28.34 -3.90 0.19
N ALA A 256 27.37 -3.06 -0.21
CA ALA A 256 26.33 -2.55 0.66
C ALA A 256 25.38 -3.68 1.15
N ARG A 257 24.98 -4.61 0.25
CA ARG A 257 24.21 -5.80 0.63
C ARG A 257 24.94 -6.63 1.68
N GLY A 258 26.23 -6.91 1.44
CA GLY A 258 27.06 -7.66 2.39
C GLY A 258 27.25 -6.96 3.74
N ALA A 259 27.46 -5.65 3.73
CA ALA A 259 27.57 -4.85 4.96
C ALA A 259 26.26 -4.88 5.77
N ARG A 260 25.12 -4.72 5.08
CA ARG A 260 23.80 -4.77 5.73
C ARG A 260 23.48 -6.15 6.33
N GLY A 261 23.81 -7.24 5.61
CA GLY A 261 23.64 -8.60 6.11
C GLY A 261 24.48 -8.85 7.36
N ARG A 262 25.75 -8.39 7.38
CA ARG A 262 26.62 -8.49 8.58
C ARG A 262 26.09 -7.68 9.77
N GLU A 263 25.53 -6.52 9.53
CA GLU A 263 24.92 -5.70 10.58
C GLU A 263 23.74 -6.41 11.24
N LEU A 264 22.87 -7.02 10.45
CA LEU A 264 21.75 -7.82 10.97
C LEU A 264 22.22 -9.01 11.82
N GLY A 265 23.31 -9.67 11.44
CA GLY A 265 23.88 -10.80 12.19
C GLY A 265 24.70 -10.39 13.41
N ARG A 266 25.26 -9.16 13.45
CA ARG A 266 26.12 -8.66 14.55
C ARG A 266 25.36 -7.95 15.67
N SER A 267 24.17 -7.45 15.38
CA SER A 267 23.38 -6.73 16.39
C SER A 267 23.08 -7.67 17.54
N GLY A 268 23.42 -7.23 18.77
CA GLY A 268 23.19 -8.03 19.98
C GLY A 268 21.76 -8.55 19.99
N ARG A 269 21.64 -9.87 20.21
CA ARG A 269 20.33 -10.53 20.31
C ARG A 269 19.74 -10.24 21.68
N VAL A 270 18.43 -10.13 21.74
CA VAL A 270 17.71 -10.12 23.02
C VAL A 270 17.73 -11.56 23.55
N ASP A 271 17.98 -11.75 24.85
CA ASP A 271 17.95 -13.07 25.45
C ASP A 271 16.66 -13.83 25.09
N GLY A 272 16.82 -14.96 24.40
CA GLY A 272 15.71 -15.80 23.96
C GLY A 272 15.04 -15.40 22.65
N LEU A 273 15.52 -14.35 21.93
CA LEU A 273 15.00 -13.95 20.63
C LEU A 273 16.10 -13.91 19.58
N ASP A 274 15.85 -14.53 18.42
CA ASP A 274 16.77 -14.55 17.27
C ASP A 274 16.58 -13.32 16.34
N ALA A 275 16.43 -12.14 16.95
CA ALA A 275 16.23 -10.88 16.26
C ALA A 275 17.17 -9.79 16.82
N PRO A 276 17.58 -8.81 15.99
CA PRO A 276 18.38 -7.67 16.44
C PRO A 276 17.69 -6.89 17.56
N SER A 277 18.41 -6.63 18.67
CA SER A 277 17.86 -5.93 19.84
C SER A 277 17.30 -4.55 19.48
N TRP A 278 17.97 -3.83 18.55
CA TRP A 278 17.50 -2.51 18.10
C TRP A 278 16.14 -2.60 17.38
N LEU A 279 15.89 -3.65 16.61
CA LEU A 279 14.61 -3.83 15.90
C LEU A 279 13.48 -4.11 16.88
N TRP A 280 13.69 -5.07 17.79
CA TRP A 280 12.73 -5.39 18.84
C TRP A 280 12.40 -4.17 19.70
N SER A 281 13.44 -3.52 20.25
CA SER A 281 13.26 -2.34 21.12
C SER A 281 12.52 -1.21 20.39
N SER A 282 12.86 -0.95 19.12
CA SER A 282 12.19 0.07 18.31
C SER A 282 10.71 -0.25 18.11
N VAL A 283 10.37 -1.51 17.80
CA VAL A 283 8.97 -1.92 17.58
C VAL A 283 8.18 -1.79 18.88
N VAL A 284 8.69 -2.30 19.99
CA VAL A 284 8.01 -2.25 21.29
C VAL A 284 7.81 -0.81 21.75
N GLN A 285 8.84 0.03 21.65
CA GLN A 285 8.76 1.44 22.03
C GLN A 285 7.75 2.20 21.18
N LEU A 286 7.76 2.00 19.86
CA LEU A 286 6.80 2.64 18.95
C LEU A 286 5.37 2.18 19.19
N MET A 287 5.16 0.89 19.49
CA MET A 287 3.84 0.40 19.88
C MET A 287 3.31 1.15 21.11
N ALA A 288 4.12 1.30 22.16
CA ALA A 288 3.73 1.98 23.38
C ALA A 288 3.39 3.46 23.11
N VAL A 289 4.22 4.15 22.31
CA VAL A 289 3.99 5.56 21.92
C VAL A 289 2.69 5.71 21.12
N HIS A 290 2.45 4.84 20.15
CA HIS A 290 1.23 4.89 19.32
C HIS A 290 -0.02 4.60 20.16
N GLU A 291 0.05 3.66 21.08
CA GLU A 291 -1.08 3.34 21.97
C GLU A 291 -1.41 4.49 22.91
N ALA A 292 -0.39 5.09 23.53
CA ALA A 292 -0.57 6.26 24.39
C ALA A 292 -1.20 7.44 23.62
N ALA A 293 -0.70 7.73 22.41
CA ALA A 293 -1.24 8.79 21.56
C ALA A 293 -2.69 8.50 21.12
N TYR A 294 -3.01 7.25 20.82
CA TYR A 294 -4.37 6.84 20.46
C TYR A 294 -5.33 7.03 21.63
N LEU A 295 -4.96 6.61 22.83
CA LEU A 295 -5.78 6.78 24.03
C LEU A 295 -5.98 8.25 24.38
N GLU A 296 -4.97 9.08 24.21
CA GLU A 296 -5.08 10.53 24.41
C GLU A 296 -6.04 11.16 23.39
N HIS A 297 -5.94 10.78 22.12
CA HIS A 297 -6.89 11.20 21.08
C HIS A 297 -8.33 10.80 21.42
N CYS A 298 -8.58 9.56 21.84
CA CYS A 298 -9.90 9.11 22.24
C CYS A 298 -10.46 9.93 23.42
N ARG A 299 -9.63 10.24 24.43
CA ARG A 299 -10.03 11.08 25.57
C ARG A 299 -10.36 12.51 25.15
N ALA A 300 -9.57 13.09 24.24
CA ALA A 300 -9.83 14.43 23.72
C ALA A 300 -11.14 14.48 22.95
N TYR A 301 -11.38 13.48 22.09
CA TYR A 301 -12.61 13.37 21.31
C TYR A 301 -13.85 13.24 22.19
N ALA A 302 -13.82 12.37 23.21
CA ALA A 302 -14.94 12.20 24.14
C ALA A 302 -15.28 13.50 24.90
N ARG A 303 -14.26 14.26 25.32
CA ARG A 303 -14.47 15.57 25.97
C ARG A 303 -15.09 16.62 25.06
N ASP A 304 -14.76 16.59 23.75
CA ASP A 304 -15.33 17.51 22.77
C ASP A 304 -16.79 17.15 22.44
N GLU A 305 -17.14 15.87 22.41
CA GLU A 305 -18.54 15.41 22.27
C GLU A 305 -19.39 15.84 23.48
N ASP A 306 -18.88 15.67 24.71
CA ASP A 306 -19.58 16.09 25.92
C ASP A 306 -19.84 17.62 25.89
N ARG A 307 -18.87 18.41 25.44
CA ARG A 307 -19.03 19.88 25.30
C ARG A 307 -20.06 20.26 24.24
N ARG A 308 -20.11 19.55 23.12
CA ARG A 308 -21.09 19.80 22.03
C ARG A 308 -22.50 19.39 22.43
N SER A 309 -22.64 18.36 23.26
CA SER A 309 -23.92 17.89 23.77
C SER A 309 -24.47 18.76 24.91
N ALA A 310 -23.63 19.56 25.56
CA ALA A 310 -23.99 20.47 26.67
C ALA A 310 -24.25 21.91 26.18
N ALA A 311 -24.00 22.23 24.92
CA ALA A 311 -24.23 23.55 24.30
C ALA A 311 -25.49 23.53 23.44
#